data_7a6d5b28813d7eec8c98442755e751bd
#
_entry.id   7a6d5b28813d7eec8c98442755e751bd
#
_cell.length_a   1.000
_cell.length_b   1.000
_cell.length_c   1.000
_cell.angle_alpha   90.00
_cell.angle_beta   90.00
_cell.angle_gamma   90.00
#
_symmetry.space_group_name_H-M   'P 1'
#
loop_
_entity.id
_entity.type
_entity.pdbx_description
1 polymer ?
#
loop_
_entity_poly.entity_id
_entity_poly.type
_entity_poly.pdbx_seq_one_letter_code
_entity_poly.pdbx_strand_id
1 'polypeptide(L)'
;MLKLRYPLTFVLLLGACASAVAGPIAAGKQRVLGSEYSPSQSKDFTNDWDGDVPENAGKWGSVEAVRGQMNWGPLDEAYQLAKRNHMQFQFHCGLWGAQQPTWVRNLPPNEQRAAIEHWFAAIAQRYPDIDLMQVANETLPGHNQPDNRRADSGNYLRALGGTGATGVDWVLEAFRLARKYFPHTKLMINDYNVTEYNDQARQYLHTIQLLQQEHLIDAIGIQGHLSSNGPSVSVQRANLDLLASTGLPIYITEFDLDGRTDAQQLAAWQRFFPMFWEHPAVRGVNLWGFRHGLWRENEGAYLINYDGSERPALTWLRSYVASRP
;
A
#
# COMPACT_ATOMS: atom_id res chain seq x y z
N MET A 1 42.85 42.02 -59.88
CA MET A 1 42.53 41.83 -58.49
C MET A 1 41.18 41.15 -58.39
N LEU A 2 41.16 39.85 -58.25
CA LEU A 2 39.94 39.05 -58.13
C LEU A 2 39.56 38.93 -56.63
N LYS A 3 38.36 39.40 -56.22
CA LYS A 3 37.83 39.21 -54.85
C LYS A 3 36.98 37.97 -54.84
N LEU A 4 37.48 36.88 -54.22
CA LEU A 4 36.70 35.71 -53.86
C LEU A 4 35.73 36.06 -52.71
N ARG A 5 34.44 35.86 -52.93
CA ARG A 5 33.41 35.89 -51.87
C ARG A 5 33.07 34.46 -51.51
N TYR A 6 33.28 34.06 -50.26
CA TYR A 6 32.81 32.79 -49.70
C TYR A 6 31.40 33.01 -49.13
N PRO A 7 30.45 32.09 -49.42
CA PRO A 7 29.13 32.15 -48.74
C PRO A 7 29.25 31.56 -47.34
N LEU A 8 28.78 32.31 -46.36
CA LEU A 8 28.57 31.82 -45.00
C LEU A 8 27.29 30.94 -44.99
N THR A 9 27.45 29.62 -44.84
CA THR A 9 26.32 28.71 -44.62
C THR A 9 26.01 28.70 -43.12
N PHE A 10 24.86 29.29 -42.73
CA PHE A 10 24.32 29.19 -41.39
C PHE A 10 23.62 27.82 -41.28
N VAL A 11 24.19 26.91 -40.48
CA VAL A 11 23.53 25.67 -40.05
C VAL A 11 22.66 25.97 -38.84
N LEU A 12 21.35 26.06 -39.05
CA LEU A 12 20.39 26.07 -37.95
C LEU A 12 20.32 24.66 -37.36
N LEU A 13 20.92 24.45 -36.20
CA LEU A 13 20.64 23.28 -35.35
C LEU A 13 19.27 23.48 -34.69
N LEU A 14 18.25 22.89 -35.29
CA LEU A 14 16.96 22.65 -34.64
C LEU A 14 17.17 21.60 -33.56
N GLY A 15 17.40 22.06 -32.33
CA GLY A 15 17.29 21.20 -31.15
C GLY A 15 15.85 20.73 -30.99
N ALA A 16 15.55 19.51 -31.40
CA ALA A 16 14.32 18.86 -31.03
C ALA A 16 14.34 18.63 -29.51
N CYS A 17 13.70 19.53 -28.75
CA CYS A 17 13.27 19.20 -27.40
C CYS A 17 12.24 18.07 -27.54
N ALA A 18 12.69 16.82 -27.51
CA ALA A 18 11.82 15.71 -27.18
C ALA A 18 11.31 16.00 -25.77
N SER A 19 10.04 16.39 -25.65
CA SER A 19 9.33 16.32 -24.36
C SER A 19 9.40 14.83 -23.99
N ALA A 20 10.30 14.48 -23.07
CA ALA A 20 10.28 13.20 -22.44
C ALA A 20 8.88 13.07 -21.83
N VAL A 21 8.07 12.15 -22.30
CA VAL A 21 6.88 11.71 -21.58
C VAL A 21 7.43 11.24 -20.25
N ALA A 22 7.20 12.02 -19.21
CA ALA A 22 7.65 11.66 -17.87
C ALA A 22 6.86 10.40 -17.50
N GLY A 23 7.53 9.26 -17.47
CA GLY A 23 6.97 8.01 -16.94
C GLY A 23 6.90 8.08 -15.41
N PRO A 24 6.46 6.98 -14.75
CA PRO A 24 6.35 6.91 -13.30
C PRO A 24 7.62 7.43 -12.61
N ILE A 25 7.44 8.07 -11.45
CA ILE A 25 8.53 8.73 -10.69
C ILE A 25 9.68 7.75 -10.39
N ALA A 26 9.35 6.47 -10.13
CA ALA A 26 10.33 5.41 -9.86
C ALA A 26 10.70 4.59 -11.10
N ALA A 27 10.37 5.05 -12.31
CA ALA A 27 10.68 4.30 -13.54
C ALA A 27 12.17 3.92 -13.61
N GLY A 28 12.45 2.62 -13.82
CA GLY A 28 13.82 2.09 -13.87
C GLY A 28 14.52 1.93 -12.51
N LYS A 29 13.85 2.19 -11.40
CA LYS A 29 14.36 1.93 -10.05
C LYS A 29 14.13 0.47 -9.64
N GLN A 30 14.86 0.04 -8.62
CA GLN A 30 14.69 -1.31 -8.03
C GLN A 30 13.50 -1.40 -7.05
N ARG A 31 12.89 -0.27 -6.73
CA ARG A 31 11.76 -0.14 -5.80
C ARG A 31 10.56 0.43 -6.52
N VAL A 32 9.40 -0.05 -6.13
CA VAL A 32 8.12 0.47 -6.58
C VAL A 32 7.77 1.74 -5.80
N LEU A 33 7.28 2.76 -6.49
CA LEU A 33 6.62 3.91 -5.88
C LEU A 33 5.21 4.01 -6.43
N GLY A 34 4.25 3.53 -5.64
CA GLY A 34 2.85 3.49 -6.02
C GLY A 34 1.96 4.43 -5.21
N SER A 35 0.67 4.31 -5.45
CA SER A 35 -0.34 5.00 -4.64
C SER A 35 -1.61 4.16 -4.53
N GLU A 36 -2.48 4.52 -3.58
CA GLU A 36 -3.83 4.03 -3.61
C GLU A 36 -4.55 4.54 -4.86
N TYR A 37 -5.43 3.68 -5.40
CA TYR A 37 -6.29 3.98 -6.53
C TYR A 37 -7.74 4.05 -6.10
N SER A 38 -8.36 5.19 -6.41
CA SER A 38 -9.79 5.45 -6.26
C SER A 38 -10.23 6.44 -7.34
N PRO A 39 -11.53 6.65 -7.54
CA PRO A 39 -12.01 7.63 -8.53
C PRO A 39 -11.42 9.04 -8.33
N SER A 40 -11.19 9.46 -7.09
CA SER A 40 -10.59 10.77 -6.77
C SER A 40 -9.10 10.85 -7.13
N GLN A 41 -8.40 9.72 -7.16
CA GLN A 41 -6.96 9.62 -7.42
C GLN A 41 -6.63 9.23 -8.87
N SER A 42 -7.63 8.87 -9.69
CA SER A 42 -7.43 8.25 -11.01
C SER A 42 -6.79 9.16 -12.07
N LYS A 43 -6.95 10.48 -11.94
CA LYS A 43 -6.42 11.42 -12.94
C LYS A 43 -4.90 11.36 -13.00
N ASP A 44 -4.35 11.12 -14.20
CA ASP A 44 -2.90 11.04 -14.48
C ASP A 44 -2.14 9.99 -13.64
N PHE A 45 -2.83 9.02 -13.05
CA PHE A 45 -2.27 8.04 -12.12
C PHE A 45 -1.03 7.33 -12.66
N THR A 46 -1.09 6.81 -13.88
CA THR A 46 0.00 6.08 -14.53
C THR A 46 1.18 6.93 -14.98
N ASN A 47 1.04 8.27 -14.94
CA ASN A 47 2.14 9.18 -15.22
C ASN A 47 3.13 9.26 -14.03
N ASP A 48 2.65 8.98 -12.82
CA ASP A 48 3.40 9.20 -11.58
C ASP A 48 3.76 7.90 -10.85
N TRP A 49 2.91 6.86 -10.93
CA TRP A 49 3.00 5.68 -10.10
C TRP A 49 3.23 4.41 -10.92
N ASP A 50 4.01 3.49 -10.37
CA ASP A 50 4.26 2.14 -10.89
C ASP A 50 3.76 1.02 -9.95
N GLY A 51 3.03 1.40 -8.89
CA GLY A 51 2.28 0.53 -8.00
C GLY A 51 0.85 1.00 -7.84
N ASP A 52 -0.09 0.06 -7.71
CA ASP A 52 -1.53 0.28 -7.58
C ASP A 52 -2.08 -0.51 -6.38
N VAL A 53 -2.78 0.19 -5.49
CA VAL A 53 -3.48 -0.37 -4.34
C VAL A 53 -4.93 0.13 -4.36
N PRO A 54 -5.95 -0.73 -4.57
CA PRO A 54 -7.34 -0.27 -4.53
C PRO A 54 -7.72 0.18 -3.10
N GLU A 55 -8.08 1.46 -2.92
CA GLU A 55 -8.38 2.03 -1.58
C GLU A 55 -9.51 1.28 -0.88
N ASN A 56 -10.70 1.32 -1.45
CA ASN A 56 -11.90 0.68 -0.89
C ASN A 56 -12.38 -0.49 -1.73
N ALA A 57 -12.01 -0.54 -3.01
CA ALA A 57 -12.61 -1.47 -3.97
C ALA A 57 -12.29 -2.95 -3.67
N GLY A 58 -11.15 -3.24 -3.02
CA GLY A 58 -10.75 -4.59 -2.65
C GLY A 58 -11.26 -5.08 -1.29
N LYS A 59 -11.90 -4.21 -0.49
CA LYS A 59 -12.44 -4.58 0.83
C LYS A 59 -13.69 -5.45 0.69
N TRP A 60 -13.78 -6.49 1.50
CA TRP A 60 -14.88 -7.47 1.40
C TRP A 60 -16.27 -6.82 1.47
N GLY A 61 -16.45 -5.83 2.37
CA GLY A 61 -17.71 -5.10 2.48
C GLY A 61 -18.08 -4.27 1.25
N SER A 62 -17.11 -3.85 0.43
CA SER A 62 -17.35 -3.14 -0.84
C SER A 62 -17.71 -4.11 -1.97
N VAL A 63 -17.11 -5.28 -1.97
CA VAL A 63 -17.35 -6.29 -3.02
C VAL A 63 -18.63 -7.11 -2.75
N GLU A 64 -18.85 -7.55 -1.51
CA GLU A 64 -19.98 -8.41 -1.15
C GLU A 64 -20.82 -7.79 -0.03
N ALA A 65 -21.30 -6.57 -0.22
CA ALA A 65 -22.20 -5.89 0.73
C ALA A 65 -23.49 -6.70 1.01
N VAL A 66 -23.97 -7.43 0.02
CA VAL A 66 -25.11 -8.36 0.11
C VAL A 66 -24.61 -9.77 -0.17
N ARG A 67 -24.93 -10.72 0.72
CA ARG A 67 -24.48 -12.13 0.65
C ARG A 67 -24.76 -12.74 -0.74
N GLY A 68 -23.73 -13.22 -1.40
CA GLY A 68 -23.82 -13.85 -2.73
C GLY A 68 -23.93 -12.88 -3.90
N GLN A 69 -23.88 -11.55 -3.66
CA GLN A 69 -23.93 -10.55 -4.72
C GLN A 69 -22.58 -9.81 -4.79
N MET A 70 -21.75 -10.22 -5.74
CA MET A 70 -20.41 -9.66 -5.92
C MET A 70 -20.42 -8.43 -6.82
N ASN A 71 -19.96 -7.29 -6.31
CA ASN A 71 -19.69 -6.04 -7.06
C ASN A 71 -18.21 -5.91 -7.35
N TRP A 72 -17.74 -6.53 -8.41
CA TRP A 72 -16.32 -6.52 -8.81
C TRP A 72 -15.89 -5.29 -9.60
N GLY A 73 -16.84 -4.52 -10.17
CA GLY A 73 -16.55 -3.48 -11.14
C GLY A 73 -15.42 -2.52 -10.75
N PRO A 74 -15.47 -1.86 -9.57
CA PRO A 74 -14.40 -0.96 -9.15
C PRO A 74 -13.04 -1.64 -8.93
N LEU A 75 -13.05 -2.88 -8.42
CA LEU A 75 -11.82 -3.65 -8.23
C LEU A 75 -11.25 -4.16 -9.56
N ASP A 76 -12.11 -4.55 -10.51
CA ASP A 76 -11.70 -4.90 -11.88
C ASP A 76 -11.00 -3.72 -12.56
N GLU A 77 -11.50 -2.50 -12.36
CA GLU A 77 -10.91 -1.28 -12.94
C GLU A 77 -9.46 -1.10 -12.46
N ALA A 78 -9.24 -1.13 -11.13
CA ALA A 78 -7.90 -1.01 -10.54
C ALA A 78 -6.97 -2.15 -11.02
N TYR A 79 -7.41 -3.40 -10.90
CA TYR A 79 -6.62 -4.54 -11.33
C TYR A 79 -6.23 -4.48 -12.80
N GLN A 80 -7.18 -4.15 -13.68
CA GLN A 80 -6.91 -4.04 -15.11
C GLN A 80 -6.02 -2.83 -15.44
N LEU A 81 -6.15 -1.71 -14.71
CA LEU A 81 -5.24 -0.58 -14.84
C LEU A 81 -3.80 -1.02 -14.56
N ALA A 82 -3.58 -1.69 -13.43
CA ALA A 82 -2.26 -2.19 -13.06
C ALA A 82 -1.70 -3.15 -14.12
N LYS A 83 -2.48 -4.14 -14.54
CA LYS A 83 -2.00 -5.15 -15.51
C LYS A 83 -1.72 -4.57 -16.89
N ARG A 84 -2.56 -3.65 -17.41
CA ARG A 84 -2.31 -2.99 -18.71
C ARG A 84 -1.07 -2.10 -18.71
N ASN A 85 -0.71 -1.54 -17.56
CA ASN A 85 0.43 -0.63 -17.44
C ASN A 85 1.66 -1.26 -16.78
N HIS A 86 1.66 -2.59 -16.58
CA HIS A 86 2.77 -3.34 -15.94
C HIS A 86 3.13 -2.81 -14.54
N MET A 87 2.14 -2.31 -13.80
CA MET A 87 2.28 -1.85 -12.43
C MET A 87 2.22 -3.02 -11.45
N GLN A 88 2.88 -2.89 -10.30
CA GLN A 88 2.70 -3.83 -9.21
C GLN A 88 1.32 -3.66 -8.59
N PHE A 89 0.52 -4.72 -8.59
CA PHE A 89 -0.81 -4.72 -7.97
C PHE A 89 -0.75 -5.29 -6.55
N GLN A 90 -1.11 -4.47 -5.58
CA GLN A 90 -1.23 -4.86 -4.18
C GLN A 90 -2.71 -4.97 -3.81
N PHE A 91 -3.18 -6.19 -3.53
CA PHE A 91 -4.57 -6.39 -3.09
C PHE A 91 -4.77 -5.94 -1.64
N HIS A 92 -5.65 -4.97 -1.42
CA HIS A 92 -6.05 -4.45 -0.11
C HIS A 92 -7.55 -4.66 0.10
N CYS A 93 -7.98 -5.48 1.02
CA CYS A 93 -7.28 -6.50 1.80
C CYS A 93 -8.19 -7.74 1.95
N GLY A 94 -7.60 -8.89 2.25
CA GLY A 94 -8.36 -10.13 2.42
C GLY A 94 -9.28 -10.08 3.61
N LEU A 95 -8.73 -9.93 4.80
CA LEU A 95 -9.47 -9.85 6.07
C LEU A 95 -9.09 -8.62 6.87
N TRP A 96 -10.09 -7.99 7.47
CA TRP A 96 -9.94 -6.83 8.35
C TRP A 96 -11.12 -6.77 9.32
N GLY A 97 -10.97 -6.10 10.46
CA GLY A 97 -12.05 -5.90 11.41
C GLY A 97 -12.95 -4.71 11.11
N ALA A 98 -12.64 -3.91 10.07
CA ALA A 98 -13.47 -2.80 9.61
C ALA A 98 -13.94 -3.00 8.17
N GLN A 99 -14.99 -2.29 7.76
CA GLN A 99 -15.55 -2.31 6.40
C GLN A 99 -15.82 -3.72 5.88
N GLN A 100 -16.35 -4.57 6.75
CA GLN A 100 -16.73 -5.96 6.44
C GLN A 100 -18.20 -6.03 6.03
N PRO A 101 -18.64 -7.10 5.32
CA PRO A 101 -20.05 -7.30 5.04
C PRO A 101 -20.82 -7.46 6.36
N THR A 102 -21.89 -6.70 6.54
CA THR A 102 -22.69 -6.75 7.79
C THR A 102 -23.39 -8.10 8.01
N TRP A 103 -23.69 -8.83 6.93
CA TRP A 103 -24.32 -10.13 6.99
C TRP A 103 -23.43 -11.22 7.62
N VAL A 104 -22.08 -11.13 7.48
CA VAL A 104 -21.14 -12.09 8.08
C VAL A 104 -21.24 -12.11 9.60
N ARG A 105 -21.46 -10.95 10.21
CA ARG A 105 -21.51 -10.78 11.67
C ARG A 105 -22.55 -11.65 12.36
N ASN A 106 -23.65 -11.95 11.68
CA ASN A 106 -24.79 -12.66 12.26
C ASN A 106 -24.73 -14.19 12.00
N LEU A 107 -23.67 -14.68 11.36
CA LEU A 107 -23.52 -16.09 11.07
C LEU A 107 -22.88 -16.84 12.26
N PRO A 108 -23.20 -18.12 12.44
CA PRO A 108 -22.44 -18.98 13.35
C PRO A 108 -21.00 -19.19 12.83
N PRO A 109 -20.02 -19.49 13.71
CA PRO A 109 -18.60 -19.55 13.34
C PRO A 109 -18.27 -20.48 12.17
N ASN A 110 -18.92 -21.60 12.03
CA ASN A 110 -18.74 -22.53 10.90
C ASN A 110 -19.18 -21.92 9.56
N GLU A 111 -20.27 -21.15 9.56
CA GLU A 111 -20.72 -20.44 8.35
C GLU A 111 -19.85 -19.22 8.05
N GLN A 112 -19.37 -18.52 9.09
CA GLN A 112 -18.38 -17.41 8.91
C GLN A 112 -17.10 -17.95 8.26
N ARG A 113 -16.59 -19.11 8.73
CA ARG A 113 -15.44 -19.76 8.12
C ARG A 113 -15.69 -20.13 6.65
N ALA A 114 -16.81 -20.74 6.34
CA ALA A 114 -17.18 -21.08 4.97
C ALA A 114 -17.30 -19.84 4.08
N ALA A 115 -17.80 -18.72 4.61
CA ALA A 115 -17.88 -17.45 3.90
C ALA A 115 -16.48 -16.88 3.61
N ILE A 116 -15.54 -16.94 4.55
CA ILE A 116 -14.13 -16.52 4.36
C ILE A 116 -13.46 -17.40 3.30
N GLU A 117 -13.66 -18.70 3.34
CA GLU A 117 -13.10 -19.60 2.31
C GLU A 117 -13.68 -19.30 0.93
N HIS A 118 -14.97 -19.03 0.84
CA HIS A 118 -15.62 -18.61 -0.41
C HIS A 118 -15.05 -17.27 -0.92
N TRP A 119 -14.83 -16.29 -0.03
CA TRP A 119 -14.23 -15.00 -0.35
C TRP A 119 -12.83 -15.15 -0.95
N PHE A 120 -11.93 -15.90 -0.31
CA PHE A 120 -10.58 -16.15 -0.84
C PHE A 120 -10.62 -16.92 -2.16
N ALA A 121 -11.50 -17.92 -2.29
CA ALA A 121 -11.66 -18.66 -3.55
C ALA A 121 -12.13 -17.75 -4.69
N ALA A 122 -13.08 -16.85 -4.42
CA ALA A 122 -13.62 -15.92 -5.41
C ALA A 122 -12.57 -14.91 -5.89
N ILE A 123 -11.76 -14.37 -4.96
CA ILE A 123 -10.64 -13.48 -5.31
C ILE A 123 -9.62 -14.23 -6.18
N ALA A 124 -9.18 -15.41 -5.74
CA ALA A 124 -8.16 -16.19 -6.44
C ALA A 124 -8.59 -16.59 -7.85
N GLN A 125 -9.86 -16.94 -8.03
CA GLN A 125 -10.42 -17.26 -9.33
C GLN A 125 -10.47 -16.05 -10.26
N ARG A 126 -10.80 -14.84 -9.71
CA ARG A 126 -10.97 -13.65 -10.53
C ARG A 126 -9.66 -12.94 -10.81
N TYR A 127 -8.73 -12.93 -9.88
CA TYR A 127 -7.46 -12.19 -9.93
C TYR A 127 -6.27 -13.13 -9.71
N PRO A 128 -5.96 -14.00 -10.68
CA PRO A 128 -4.92 -15.03 -10.51
C PRO A 128 -3.50 -14.45 -10.41
N ASP A 129 -3.28 -13.22 -10.89
CA ASP A 129 -1.96 -12.60 -11.03
C ASP A 129 -1.79 -11.42 -10.03
N ILE A 130 -2.30 -11.54 -8.81
CA ILE A 130 -2.02 -10.60 -7.72
C ILE A 130 -0.53 -10.68 -7.36
N ASP A 131 0.17 -9.53 -7.37
CA ASP A 131 1.60 -9.48 -7.04
C ASP A 131 1.83 -9.57 -5.53
N LEU A 132 1.03 -8.83 -4.74
CA LEU A 132 1.06 -8.79 -3.28
C LEU A 132 -0.36 -8.89 -2.72
N MET A 133 -0.61 -9.85 -1.82
CA MET A 133 -1.89 -10.03 -1.14
C MET A 133 -1.74 -9.65 0.33
N GLN A 134 -2.39 -8.57 0.76
CA GLN A 134 -2.58 -8.30 2.18
C GLN A 134 -3.64 -9.27 2.72
N VAL A 135 -3.17 -10.34 3.38
CA VAL A 135 -4.06 -11.40 3.89
C VAL A 135 -4.90 -10.91 5.05
N ALA A 136 -4.26 -10.23 6.00
CA ALA A 136 -4.92 -9.67 7.17
C ALA A 136 -4.36 -8.26 7.47
N ASN A 137 -5.27 -7.34 7.72
CA ASN A 137 -4.97 -5.95 8.03
C ASN A 137 -5.29 -5.63 9.50
N GLU A 138 -4.40 -4.87 10.17
CA GLU A 138 -4.58 -4.33 11.52
C GLU A 138 -4.81 -5.43 12.57
N THR A 139 -3.84 -6.32 12.65
CA THR A 139 -3.92 -7.57 13.41
C THR A 139 -3.52 -7.45 14.87
N LEU A 140 -2.85 -6.37 15.26
CA LEU A 140 -2.36 -6.18 16.61
C LEU A 140 -3.50 -6.01 17.64
N PRO A 141 -3.30 -6.46 18.88
CA PRO A 141 -4.25 -6.23 19.97
C PRO A 141 -4.53 -4.73 20.16
N GLY A 142 -5.79 -4.36 20.14
CA GLY A 142 -6.20 -2.95 20.23
C GLY A 142 -6.43 -2.27 18.89
N HIS A 143 -5.95 -2.85 17.79
CA HIS A 143 -6.23 -2.40 16.42
C HIS A 143 -7.60 -2.94 15.93
N ASN A 144 -7.93 -2.75 14.66
CA ASN A 144 -9.25 -3.11 14.13
C ASN A 144 -9.33 -4.61 13.78
N GLN A 145 -9.16 -5.46 14.79
CA GLN A 145 -9.34 -6.91 14.64
C GLN A 145 -10.81 -7.25 14.33
N PRO A 146 -11.10 -8.40 13.68
CA PRO A 146 -12.46 -8.83 13.39
C PRO A 146 -13.16 -9.36 14.64
N ASP A 147 -13.30 -8.52 15.65
CA ASP A 147 -14.01 -8.73 16.90
C ASP A 147 -15.27 -7.83 17.00
N ASN A 148 -15.98 -7.84 18.10
CA ASN A 148 -17.24 -7.11 18.25
C ASN A 148 -17.12 -5.63 18.57
N ARG A 149 -15.93 -5.05 18.56
CA ARG A 149 -15.70 -3.66 19.03
C ARG A 149 -16.29 -2.60 18.11
N ARG A 150 -16.44 -2.89 16.82
CA ARG A 150 -16.98 -1.96 15.83
C ARG A 150 -18.29 -2.44 15.25
N ALA A 151 -19.19 -1.53 14.90
CA ALA A 151 -20.47 -1.85 14.28
C ALA A 151 -20.32 -2.45 12.86
N ASP A 152 -19.28 -2.04 12.13
CA ASP A 152 -18.88 -2.52 10.81
C ASP A 152 -17.86 -3.68 10.84
N SER A 153 -17.63 -4.25 12.03
CA SER A 153 -16.72 -5.37 12.25
C SER A 153 -17.33 -6.69 11.82
N GLY A 154 -16.53 -7.52 11.17
CA GLY A 154 -16.91 -8.88 10.76
C GLY A 154 -17.08 -9.87 11.88
N ASN A 155 -16.65 -9.60 13.10
CA ASN A 155 -16.66 -10.41 14.32
C ASN A 155 -16.32 -11.92 14.15
N TYR A 156 -15.59 -12.27 13.11
CA TYR A 156 -15.28 -13.66 12.75
C TYR A 156 -13.95 -14.18 13.35
N LEU A 157 -13.38 -13.48 14.30
CA LEU A 157 -12.13 -13.89 14.96
C LEU A 157 -12.24 -15.33 15.51
N ARG A 158 -13.37 -15.69 16.13
CA ARG A 158 -13.62 -17.05 16.63
C ARG A 158 -13.72 -18.12 15.53
N ALA A 159 -14.22 -17.75 14.37
CA ALA A 159 -14.33 -18.67 13.22
C ALA A 159 -12.95 -19.08 12.70
N LEU A 160 -11.92 -18.29 12.98
CA LEU A 160 -10.52 -18.53 12.62
C LEU A 160 -9.68 -19.01 13.81
N GLY A 161 -10.28 -19.50 14.91
CA GLY A 161 -9.54 -20.03 16.06
C GLY A 161 -9.33 -19.05 17.21
N GLY A 162 -9.77 -17.79 17.08
CA GLY A 162 -9.64 -16.78 18.14
C GLY A 162 -8.20 -16.36 18.36
N THR A 163 -7.88 -15.92 19.59
CA THR A 163 -6.50 -15.63 19.99
C THR A 163 -5.69 -16.92 20.22
N GLY A 164 -6.37 -18.00 20.60
CA GLY A 164 -5.79 -19.33 20.79
C GLY A 164 -4.60 -19.38 21.73
N ALA A 165 -3.72 -20.36 21.52
CA ALA A 165 -2.54 -20.58 22.34
C ALA A 165 -1.40 -19.56 22.08
N THR A 166 -1.31 -19.03 20.85
CA THR A 166 -0.24 -18.10 20.45
C THR A 166 -0.59 -16.64 20.69
N GLY A 167 -1.87 -16.34 20.99
CA GLY A 167 -2.40 -14.98 21.03
C GLY A 167 -2.89 -14.47 19.67
N VAL A 168 -2.51 -15.13 18.57
CA VAL A 168 -2.77 -14.72 17.18
C VAL A 168 -3.20 -15.88 16.27
N ASP A 169 -3.77 -16.94 16.82
CA ASP A 169 -4.15 -18.16 16.08
C ASP A 169 -5.06 -17.84 14.88
N TRP A 170 -5.94 -16.84 15.01
CA TRP A 170 -6.79 -16.39 13.92
C TRP A 170 -6.01 -15.84 12.71
N VAL A 171 -4.86 -15.21 12.97
CA VAL A 171 -3.97 -14.69 11.89
C VAL A 171 -3.30 -15.87 11.20
N LEU A 172 -2.79 -16.84 11.98
CA LEU A 172 -2.17 -18.05 11.41
C LEU A 172 -3.17 -18.79 10.51
N GLU A 173 -4.41 -18.94 10.97
CA GLU A 173 -5.45 -19.62 10.21
C GLU A 173 -5.86 -18.84 8.96
N ALA A 174 -5.95 -17.50 9.04
CA ALA A 174 -6.19 -16.65 7.89
C ALA A 174 -5.13 -16.87 6.80
N PHE A 175 -3.85 -16.95 7.21
CA PHE A 175 -2.74 -17.17 6.28
C PHE A 175 -2.70 -18.60 5.73
N ARG A 176 -3.07 -19.63 6.51
CA ARG A 176 -3.23 -21.01 6.01
C ARG A 176 -4.31 -21.08 4.92
N LEU A 177 -5.45 -20.44 5.16
CA LEU A 177 -6.52 -20.33 4.16
C LEU A 177 -6.06 -19.55 2.92
N ALA A 178 -5.41 -18.41 3.11
CA ALA A 178 -4.88 -17.64 1.99
C ALA A 178 -3.88 -18.45 1.17
N ARG A 179 -2.93 -19.15 1.79
CA ARG A 179 -1.94 -19.98 1.08
C ARG A 179 -2.58 -21.11 0.28
N LYS A 180 -3.69 -21.67 0.76
CA LYS A 180 -4.47 -22.69 0.04
C LYS A 180 -5.00 -22.15 -1.30
N TYR A 181 -5.46 -20.91 -1.35
CA TYR A 181 -6.07 -20.31 -2.54
C TYR A 181 -5.06 -19.51 -3.39
N PHE A 182 -3.99 -19.00 -2.78
CA PHE A 182 -2.94 -18.21 -3.41
C PHE A 182 -1.56 -18.88 -3.27
N PRO A 183 -1.33 -20.06 -3.87
CA PRO A 183 -0.12 -20.85 -3.63
C PRO A 183 1.16 -20.14 -4.12
N HIS A 184 1.05 -19.22 -5.08
CA HIS A 184 2.19 -18.54 -5.73
C HIS A 184 2.22 -17.04 -5.49
N THR A 185 1.15 -16.44 -5.00
CA THR A 185 1.08 -15.01 -4.66
C THR A 185 1.91 -14.73 -3.41
N LYS A 186 2.59 -13.59 -3.39
CA LYS A 186 3.28 -13.14 -2.17
C LYS A 186 2.26 -12.70 -1.12
N LEU A 187 2.23 -13.43 -0.01
CA LEU A 187 1.33 -13.15 1.11
C LEU A 187 2.00 -12.20 2.11
N MET A 188 1.25 -11.18 2.51
CA MET A 188 1.73 -10.10 3.35
C MET A 188 0.74 -9.83 4.49
N ILE A 189 1.26 -9.61 5.70
CA ILE A 189 0.54 -9.01 6.83
C ILE A 189 0.67 -7.50 6.75
N ASN A 190 -0.30 -6.72 7.28
CA ASN A 190 -0.23 -5.26 7.26
C ASN A 190 -0.75 -4.66 8.56
N ASP A 191 -0.04 -3.63 9.08
CA ASP A 191 -0.46 -2.94 10.30
C ASP A 191 0.11 -1.52 10.39
N TYR A 192 -0.48 -0.68 11.26
CA TYR A 192 -0.05 0.70 11.55
C TYR A 192 0.72 0.79 12.87
N ASN A 193 1.37 1.92 13.12
CA ASN A 193 2.12 2.22 14.35
C ASN A 193 3.31 1.28 14.65
N VAL A 194 3.60 0.34 13.78
CA VAL A 194 4.64 -0.68 14.02
C VAL A 194 6.07 -0.18 13.85
N THR A 195 6.25 1.01 13.30
CA THR A 195 7.53 1.73 13.33
C THR A 195 7.59 2.76 14.44
N GLU A 196 6.45 3.32 14.84
CA GLU A 196 6.34 4.42 15.80
C GLU A 196 6.53 3.96 17.23
N TYR A 197 6.05 2.75 17.60
CA TYR A 197 6.03 2.26 18.96
C TYR A 197 6.75 0.93 19.13
N ASN A 198 7.75 0.90 20.04
CA ASN A 198 8.63 -0.26 20.24
C ASN A 198 7.89 -1.52 20.72
N ASP A 199 6.84 -1.39 21.49
CA ASP A 199 6.02 -2.50 21.96
C ASP A 199 5.20 -3.11 20.83
N GLN A 200 4.61 -2.27 19.96
CA GLN A 200 3.87 -2.71 18.78
C GLN A 200 4.81 -3.36 17.75
N ALA A 201 6.00 -2.80 17.53
CA ALA A 201 7.02 -3.43 16.69
C ALA A 201 7.36 -4.85 17.14
N ARG A 202 7.53 -5.05 18.47
CA ARG A 202 7.82 -6.38 19.03
C ARG A 202 6.65 -7.36 18.93
N GLN A 203 5.43 -6.89 19.16
CA GLN A 203 4.23 -7.73 18.99
C GLN A 203 4.05 -8.14 17.53
N TYR A 204 4.28 -7.20 16.60
CA TYR A 204 4.20 -7.46 15.17
C TYR A 204 5.28 -8.45 14.73
N LEU A 205 6.53 -8.28 15.19
CA LEU A 205 7.61 -9.21 14.95
C LEU A 205 7.25 -10.63 15.43
N HIS A 206 6.65 -10.76 16.63
CA HIS A 206 6.22 -12.06 17.14
C HIS A 206 5.24 -12.77 16.19
N THR A 207 4.21 -12.04 15.73
CA THR A 207 3.24 -12.58 14.75
C THR A 207 3.94 -13.01 13.45
N ILE A 208 4.86 -12.18 12.93
CA ILE A 208 5.62 -12.49 11.71
C ILE A 208 6.45 -13.74 11.89
N GLN A 209 7.14 -13.90 13.03
CA GLN A 209 7.96 -15.07 13.31
C GLN A 209 7.13 -16.36 13.37
N LEU A 210 5.93 -16.33 13.95
CA LEU A 210 5.03 -17.47 13.94
C LEU A 210 4.59 -17.84 12.51
N LEU A 211 4.25 -16.85 11.68
CA LEU A 211 3.92 -17.07 10.27
C LEU A 211 5.12 -17.62 9.47
N GLN A 212 6.35 -17.17 9.76
CA GLN A 212 7.56 -17.70 9.14
C GLN A 212 7.84 -19.14 9.53
N GLN A 213 7.61 -19.55 10.79
CA GLN A 213 7.78 -20.93 11.25
C GLN A 213 6.90 -21.90 10.46
N GLU A 214 5.75 -21.45 9.97
CA GLU A 214 4.85 -22.25 9.15
C GLU A 214 5.01 -21.98 7.62
N HIS A 215 5.99 -21.19 7.21
CA HIS A 215 6.23 -20.82 5.80
C HIS A 215 5.01 -20.16 5.12
N LEU A 216 4.25 -19.34 5.86
CA LEU A 216 3.00 -18.76 5.40
C LEU A 216 3.15 -17.33 4.87
N ILE A 217 4.22 -16.61 5.23
CA ILE A 217 4.41 -15.20 4.91
C ILE A 217 5.60 -14.98 3.98
N ASP A 218 5.43 -14.08 3.00
CA ASP A 218 6.46 -13.75 2.00
C ASP A 218 6.94 -12.30 2.12
N ALA A 219 6.16 -11.41 2.76
CA ALA A 219 6.49 -10.00 2.89
C ALA A 219 5.85 -9.37 4.14
N ILE A 220 6.42 -8.26 4.59
CA ILE A 220 5.91 -7.46 5.69
C ILE A 220 5.32 -6.16 5.11
N GLY A 221 4.06 -5.87 5.42
CA GLY A 221 3.42 -4.59 5.18
C GLY A 221 3.50 -3.69 6.41
N ILE A 222 3.77 -2.43 6.18
CA ILE A 222 3.75 -1.36 7.19
C ILE A 222 2.95 -0.22 6.60
N GLN A 223 1.84 0.16 7.22
CA GLN A 223 0.98 1.20 6.65
C GLN A 223 1.74 2.51 6.41
N GLY A 224 2.44 3.02 7.42
CA GLY A 224 3.24 4.22 7.27
C GLY A 224 2.42 5.53 7.30
N HIS A 225 1.28 5.52 7.99
CA HIS A 225 0.51 6.73 8.29
C HIS A 225 1.22 7.55 9.37
N LEU A 226 2.09 8.46 8.95
CA LEU A 226 2.92 9.19 9.88
C LEU A 226 2.36 10.59 10.20
N SER A 227 2.73 11.10 11.37
CA SER A 227 2.50 12.49 11.74
C SER A 227 3.80 13.28 11.65
N SER A 228 3.71 14.51 11.14
CA SER A 228 4.83 15.47 11.12
C SER A 228 5.41 15.73 12.51
N ASN A 229 4.60 15.53 13.58
CA ASN A 229 5.00 15.62 14.97
C ASN A 229 5.19 14.25 15.65
N GLY A 230 5.21 13.16 14.88
CA GLY A 230 5.37 11.80 15.38
C GLY A 230 6.75 11.51 15.98
N PRO A 231 6.98 10.26 16.44
CA PRO A 231 8.25 9.80 16.98
C PRO A 231 9.44 10.10 16.08
N SER A 232 10.62 10.19 16.67
CA SER A 232 11.84 10.52 15.91
C SER A 232 12.16 9.48 14.85
N VAL A 233 12.83 9.90 13.78
CA VAL A 233 13.33 9.01 12.72
C VAL A 233 14.22 7.90 13.30
N SER A 234 14.99 8.18 14.34
CA SER A 234 15.86 7.17 14.97
C SER A 234 15.07 6.05 15.64
N VAL A 235 13.94 6.35 16.31
CA VAL A 235 13.05 5.34 16.89
C VAL A 235 12.40 4.51 15.80
N GLN A 236 11.84 5.18 14.80
CA GLN A 236 11.16 4.50 13.70
C GLN A 236 12.14 3.63 12.87
N ARG A 237 13.37 4.13 12.65
CA ARG A 237 14.41 3.36 11.98
C ARG A 237 14.82 2.12 12.78
N ALA A 238 14.97 2.23 14.10
CA ALA A 238 15.30 1.08 14.94
C ALA A 238 14.21 -0.01 14.90
N ASN A 239 12.94 0.39 14.88
CA ASN A 239 11.82 -0.54 14.74
C ASN A 239 11.76 -1.15 13.33
N LEU A 240 12.04 -0.37 12.29
CA LEU A 240 12.14 -0.87 10.92
C LEU A 240 13.29 -1.89 10.78
N ASP A 241 14.47 -1.60 11.37
CA ASP A 241 15.61 -2.52 11.42
C ASP A 241 15.26 -3.82 12.20
N LEU A 242 14.48 -3.70 13.28
CA LEU A 242 13.97 -4.85 14.04
C LEU A 242 13.09 -5.75 13.18
N LEU A 243 12.15 -5.20 12.42
CA LEU A 243 11.29 -5.97 11.52
C LEU A 243 12.10 -6.55 10.35
N ALA A 244 13.06 -5.80 9.82
CA ALA A 244 13.98 -6.26 8.77
C ALA A 244 14.88 -7.43 9.19
N SER A 245 15.09 -7.63 10.50
CA SER A 245 15.89 -8.78 11.02
C SER A 245 15.27 -10.14 10.69
N THR A 246 14.00 -10.18 10.28
CA THR A 246 13.33 -11.39 9.78
C THR A 246 13.87 -11.88 8.44
N GLY A 247 14.57 -11.02 7.69
CA GLY A 247 15.02 -11.29 6.32
C GLY A 247 13.95 -11.15 5.24
N LEU A 248 12.69 -10.88 5.62
CA LEU A 248 11.61 -10.67 4.66
C LEU A 248 11.68 -9.28 4.00
N PRO A 249 11.26 -9.16 2.74
CA PRO A 249 11.06 -7.86 2.10
C PRO A 249 9.96 -7.08 2.81
N ILE A 250 10.15 -5.76 2.92
CA ILE A 250 9.20 -4.84 3.54
C ILE A 250 8.58 -3.94 2.47
N TYR A 251 7.28 -3.71 2.56
CA TYR A 251 6.54 -2.74 1.77
C TYR A 251 5.89 -1.72 2.70
N ILE A 252 6.08 -0.44 2.40
CA ILE A 252 5.31 0.64 3.03
C ILE A 252 4.05 0.78 2.20
N THR A 253 2.92 0.42 2.78
CA THR A 253 1.72 0.07 2.01
C THR A 253 0.74 1.22 1.85
N GLU A 254 0.81 2.23 2.73
CA GLU A 254 -0.22 3.27 2.86
C GLU A 254 0.40 4.61 3.30
N PHE A 255 1.60 4.91 2.80
CA PHE A 255 2.37 6.07 3.27
C PHE A 255 1.63 7.39 3.05
N ASP A 256 1.45 8.13 4.11
CA ASP A 256 1.03 9.52 4.08
C ASP A 256 1.66 10.35 5.21
N LEU A 257 1.67 11.66 5.01
CA LEU A 257 2.15 12.63 6.00
C LEU A 257 1.21 13.83 6.03
N ASP A 258 0.81 14.21 7.24
CA ASP A 258 0.10 15.46 7.46
C ASP A 258 0.99 16.68 7.13
N GLY A 259 0.36 17.83 6.86
CA GLY A 259 1.06 19.07 6.61
C GLY A 259 0.14 20.16 6.08
N ARG A 260 -0.45 20.94 7.00
CA ARG A 260 -1.42 21.98 6.63
C ARG A 260 -0.80 23.11 5.80
N THR A 261 0.50 23.33 5.92
CA THR A 261 1.24 24.26 5.06
C THR A 261 2.26 23.51 4.23
N ASP A 262 2.61 24.06 3.06
CA ASP A 262 3.61 23.50 2.17
C ASP A 262 4.98 23.32 2.85
N ALA A 263 5.37 24.28 3.68
CA ALA A 263 6.64 24.22 4.41
C ALA A 263 6.66 23.07 5.43
N GLN A 264 5.56 22.88 6.18
CA GLN A 264 5.44 21.78 7.15
C GLN A 264 5.45 20.43 6.43
N GLN A 265 4.66 20.28 5.35
CA GLN A 265 4.59 19.05 4.60
C GLN A 265 5.95 18.70 3.97
N LEU A 266 6.59 19.66 3.29
CA LEU A 266 7.91 19.44 2.69
C LEU A 266 8.95 19.01 3.72
N ALA A 267 9.01 19.68 4.87
CA ALA A 267 9.94 19.32 5.94
C ALA A 267 9.68 17.92 6.49
N ALA A 268 8.40 17.50 6.64
CA ALA A 268 8.04 16.16 7.06
C ALA A 268 8.43 15.10 6.02
N TRP A 269 8.16 15.34 4.74
CA TRP A 269 8.57 14.45 3.65
C TRP A 269 10.08 14.29 3.58
N GLN A 270 10.85 15.37 3.66
CA GLN A 270 12.31 15.34 3.68
C GLN A 270 12.88 14.58 4.89
N ARG A 271 12.16 14.59 6.00
CA ARG A 271 12.55 13.92 7.23
C ARG A 271 12.27 12.42 7.21
N PHE A 272 11.08 11.99 6.76
CA PHE A 272 10.61 10.62 6.96
C PHE A 272 10.73 9.73 5.71
N PHE A 273 10.46 10.24 4.51
CA PHE A 273 10.49 9.42 3.31
C PHE A 273 11.86 8.75 3.06
N PRO A 274 13.01 9.42 3.23
CA PRO A 274 14.33 8.80 3.07
C PRO A 274 14.55 7.58 3.95
N MET A 275 14.01 7.59 5.18
CA MET A 275 14.14 6.48 6.12
C MET A 275 13.58 5.19 5.53
N PHE A 276 12.46 5.25 4.83
CA PHE A 276 11.86 4.10 4.17
C PHE A 276 12.51 3.83 2.81
N TRP A 277 12.62 4.85 1.96
CA TRP A 277 13.09 4.69 0.60
C TRP A 277 14.51 4.12 0.50
N GLU A 278 15.42 4.55 1.38
CA GLU A 278 16.82 4.11 1.37
C GLU A 278 17.05 2.82 2.19
N HIS A 279 16.05 2.31 2.90
CA HIS A 279 16.23 1.11 3.72
C HIS A 279 16.40 -0.15 2.85
N PRO A 280 17.47 -0.96 3.08
CA PRO A 280 17.78 -2.09 2.19
C PRO A 280 16.74 -3.21 2.16
N ALA A 281 15.91 -3.36 3.19
CA ALA A 281 14.80 -4.33 3.19
C ALA A 281 13.54 -3.82 2.50
N VAL A 282 13.37 -2.50 2.30
CA VAL A 282 12.18 -1.93 1.65
C VAL A 282 12.24 -2.14 0.14
N ARG A 283 11.15 -2.67 -0.43
CA ARG A 283 10.98 -2.97 -1.86
C ARG A 283 10.00 -2.05 -2.56
N GLY A 284 9.16 -1.37 -1.80
CA GLY A 284 8.19 -0.42 -2.37
C GLY A 284 7.59 0.46 -1.31
N VAL A 285 7.10 1.62 -1.76
CA VAL A 285 6.33 2.57 -0.98
C VAL A 285 5.09 2.92 -1.79
N ASN A 286 3.90 2.65 -1.25
CA ASN A 286 2.63 3.09 -1.82
C ASN A 286 2.09 4.24 -0.97
N LEU A 287 1.74 5.34 -1.60
CA LEU A 287 1.10 6.47 -0.96
C LEU A 287 -0.39 6.14 -0.68
N TRP A 288 -0.95 6.68 0.38
CA TRP A 288 -2.37 6.57 0.65
C TRP A 288 -3.14 7.79 0.17
N GLY A 289 -3.03 8.02 -1.15
CA GLY A 289 -3.57 9.16 -1.87
C GLY A 289 -2.56 10.28 -2.07
N PHE A 290 -2.79 11.06 -3.13
CA PHE A 290 -1.92 12.19 -3.50
C PHE A 290 -2.72 13.41 -3.98
N ARG A 291 -4.03 13.26 -4.25
CA ARG A 291 -4.96 14.32 -4.63
C ARG A 291 -6.01 14.53 -3.55
N HIS A 292 -6.77 15.60 -3.68
CA HIS A 292 -7.97 15.81 -2.89
C HIS A 292 -8.94 14.63 -2.99
N GLY A 293 -9.71 14.40 -1.92
CA GLY A 293 -10.59 13.23 -1.78
C GLY A 293 -9.95 12.04 -1.05
N LEU A 294 -8.68 12.16 -0.62
CA LEU A 294 -8.04 11.18 0.25
C LEU A 294 -8.53 11.30 1.71
N TRP A 295 -8.35 10.25 2.50
CA TRP A 295 -8.91 10.16 3.86
C TRP A 295 -8.36 11.19 4.86
N ARG A 296 -7.12 11.69 4.69
CA ARG A 296 -6.48 12.72 5.54
C ARG A 296 -6.45 14.10 4.87
N GLU A 297 -7.43 14.41 4.05
CA GLU A 297 -7.52 15.69 3.34
C GLU A 297 -7.52 16.89 4.30
N ASN A 298 -8.27 16.81 5.39
CA ASN A 298 -8.36 17.88 6.41
C ASN A 298 -7.04 18.12 7.16
N GLU A 299 -6.12 17.17 7.11
CA GLU A 299 -4.78 17.28 7.68
C GLU A 299 -3.74 17.78 6.66
N GLY A 300 -4.16 17.98 5.42
CA GLY A 300 -3.32 18.47 4.33
C GLY A 300 -2.36 17.42 3.78
N ALA A 301 -2.73 16.14 3.78
CA ALA A 301 -1.87 15.06 3.29
C ALA A 301 -1.74 15.00 1.75
N TYR A 302 -2.63 15.66 1.00
CA TYR A 302 -2.56 15.72 -0.46
C TYR A 302 -1.27 16.39 -0.96
N LEU A 303 -0.83 16.00 -2.15
CA LEU A 303 0.39 16.49 -2.82
C LEU A 303 0.08 17.35 -4.05
N ILE A 304 -1.16 17.32 -4.52
CA ILE A 304 -1.64 18.09 -5.66
C ILE A 304 -2.84 18.94 -5.23
N ASN A 305 -2.76 20.24 -5.48
CA ASN A 305 -3.81 21.21 -5.18
C ASN A 305 -5.06 21.03 -6.07
N TYR A 306 -6.18 21.65 -5.72
CA TYR A 306 -7.43 21.62 -6.52
C TYR A 306 -7.25 22.14 -7.94
N ASP A 307 -6.36 23.11 -8.14
CA ASP A 307 -6.05 23.68 -9.46
C ASP A 307 -5.12 22.77 -10.30
N GLY A 308 -4.67 21.66 -9.74
CA GLY A 308 -3.76 20.72 -10.39
C GLY A 308 -2.28 21.05 -10.21
N SER A 309 -1.92 22.13 -9.52
CA SER A 309 -0.53 22.44 -9.22
C SER A 309 0.04 21.49 -8.17
N GLU A 310 1.31 21.10 -8.33
CA GLU A 310 2.01 20.28 -7.34
C GLU A 310 2.38 21.10 -6.10
N ARG A 311 2.22 20.51 -4.93
CA ARG A 311 2.82 21.03 -3.70
C ARG A 311 4.33 20.76 -3.70
N PRO A 312 5.14 21.60 -3.02
CA PRO A 312 6.60 21.44 -3.01
C PRO A 312 7.11 20.06 -2.59
N ALA A 313 6.33 19.33 -1.78
CA ALA A 313 6.67 17.96 -1.37
C ALA A 313 6.69 16.98 -2.56
N LEU A 314 5.74 17.08 -3.51
CA LEU A 314 5.75 16.22 -4.70
C LEU A 314 6.90 16.57 -5.65
N THR A 315 7.13 17.86 -5.88
CA THR A 315 8.28 18.32 -6.70
C THR A 315 9.60 17.83 -6.09
N TRP A 316 9.74 17.91 -4.77
CA TRP A 316 10.90 17.36 -4.06
C TRP A 316 10.99 15.84 -4.21
N LEU A 317 9.88 15.10 -4.04
CA LEU A 317 9.85 13.65 -4.16
C LEU A 317 10.36 13.17 -5.53
N ARG A 318 9.91 13.81 -6.62
CA ARG A 318 10.40 13.53 -7.98
C ARG A 318 11.92 13.68 -8.09
N SER A 319 12.44 14.81 -7.62
CA SER A 319 13.88 15.10 -7.67
C SER A 319 14.68 14.15 -6.77
N TYR A 320 14.13 13.84 -5.60
CA TYR A 320 14.77 12.94 -4.63
C TYR A 320 14.88 11.52 -5.19
N VAL A 321 13.79 10.94 -5.69
CA VAL A 321 13.78 9.58 -6.25
C VAL A 321 14.65 9.51 -7.50
N ALA A 322 14.61 10.52 -8.39
CA ALA A 322 15.45 10.57 -9.57
C ALA A 322 16.95 10.51 -9.22
N SER A 323 17.36 11.13 -8.10
CA SER A 323 18.76 11.21 -7.66
C SER A 323 19.26 9.94 -6.92
N ARG A 324 18.42 8.96 -6.69
CA ARG A 324 18.74 7.70 -5.99
C ARG A 324 18.79 6.51 -6.97
N PRO A 325 19.57 5.47 -6.65
CA PRO A 325 19.63 4.25 -7.45
C PRO A 325 18.32 3.46 -7.43
#